data_dc5864396d40a7d86a47c264ae6f9a0f
#
_entry.id   dc5864396d40a7d86a47c264ae6f9a0f
#
_cell.length_a   1.000
_cell.length_b   1.000
_cell.length_c   1.000
_cell.angle_alpha   90.00
_cell.angle_beta   90.00
_cell.angle_gamma   90.00
#
_symmetry.space_group_name_H-M   'P 1'
#
loop_
_entity.id
_entity.type
_entity.pdbx_description
1 polymer ?
#
loop_
_entity_poly.entity_id
_entity_poly.type
_entity_poly.pdbx_seq_one_letter_code
_entity_poly.pdbx_strand_id
1 'polypeptide(L)'
;MKCFFELLDQKGLTSFKIRYNYKTDIFRFELAKEWEKETDFSLYPSAFSERDILIQNTVSYNTEECVKIISEAEMMEYLQEIMQLIRKGKHSGMEMYYNKKKKIKFVLYEHSTKRGMMNKSQATVCGGIRRHPQNLIEKEVLEDGLNLSRAMSFKNYAAGIPFGGCKATVQMEGNELYDRETLGFLGFVIDRSRCLVAPDMNLPAMLADLLKEEQITMQCVGGEKAKIGSTGKPTAYGVYLSMKEAVYH
;
A
#
# COMPACT_ATOMS: atom_id res chain seq x y z
N MET A 1 -15.38 -5.30 -15.95
CA MET A 1 -14.19 -4.54 -16.38
C MET A 1 -12.99 -5.34 -15.88
N LYS A 2 -12.06 -5.71 -16.77
CA LYS A 2 -10.86 -6.48 -16.39
C LYS A 2 -9.98 -5.62 -15.46
N CYS A 3 -9.44 -6.20 -14.38
CA CYS A 3 -8.58 -5.52 -13.43
C CYS A 3 -7.43 -6.44 -13.00
N PHE A 4 -6.37 -5.88 -12.42
CA PHE A 4 -5.18 -6.65 -12.05
C PHE A 4 -5.48 -7.67 -10.94
N PHE A 5 -6.36 -7.37 -9.99
CA PHE A 5 -6.72 -8.33 -8.96
C PHE A 5 -7.49 -9.54 -9.52
N GLU A 6 -8.31 -9.34 -10.56
CA GLU A 6 -8.93 -10.46 -11.29
C GLU A 6 -7.88 -11.30 -12.01
N LEU A 7 -6.87 -10.66 -12.63
CA LEU A 7 -5.76 -11.37 -13.25
C LEU A 7 -4.98 -12.21 -12.22
N LEU A 8 -4.66 -11.62 -11.06
CA LEU A 8 -3.99 -12.34 -9.98
C LEU A 8 -4.81 -13.55 -9.52
N ASP A 9 -6.12 -13.37 -9.32
CA ASP A 9 -7.01 -14.46 -8.92
C ASP A 9 -7.08 -15.58 -9.94
N GLN A 10 -7.27 -15.26 -11.22
CA GLN A 10 -7.37 -16.22 -12.32
C GLN A 10 -6.07 -17.00 -12.55
N LYS A 11 -4.92 -16.37 -12.40
CA LYS A 11 -3.61 -16.98 -12.59
C LYS A 11 -3.05 -17.62 -11.31
N GLY A 12 -3.76 -17.52 -10.17
CA GLY A 12 -3.28 -18.03 -8.87
C GLY A 12 -2.06 -17.30 -8.35
N LEU A 13 -1.91 -16.03 -8.71
CA LEU A 13 -0.81 -15.15 -8.29
C LEU A 13 -1.21 -14.34 -7.06
N THR A 14 -0.22 -13.87 -6.32
CA THR A 14 -0.43 -13.16 -5.05
C THR A 14 0.04 -11.71 -5.08
N SER A 15 0.91 -11.35 -6.05
CA SER A 15 1.41 -9.98 -6.15
C SER A 15 1.66 -9.54 -7.59
N PHE A 16 1.53 -8.23 -7.82
CA PHE A 16 1.95 -7.54 -9.02
C PHE A 16 2.68 -6.25 -8.63
N LYS A 17 3.92 -6.10 -9.09
CA LYS A 17 4.77 -4.96 -8.78
C LYS A 17 5.12 -4.20 -10.05
N ILE A 18 4.96 -2.88 -10.01
CA ILE A 18 5.37 -1.94 -11.06
C ILE A 18 6.45 -1.05 -10.47
N ARG A 19 7.58 -0.96 -11.15
CA ARG A 19 8.65 -0.01 -10.84
C ARG A 19 8.86 0.92 -12.03
N TYR A 20 9.04 2.19 -11.77
CA TYR A 20 9.25 3.19 -12.79
C TYR A 20 10.46 4.07 -12.47
N ASN A 21 11.33 4.20 -13.45
CA ASN A 21 12.45 5.14 -13.39
C ASN A 21 12.14 6.33 -14.29
N TYR A 22 11.71 7.43 -13.70
CA TYR A 22 11.35 8.66 -14.43
C TYR A 22 12.50 9.33 -15.17
N LYS A 23 13.77 9.03 -14.84
CA LYS A 23 14.93 9.59 -15.53
C LYS A 23 15.22 8.88 -16.87
N THR A 24 14.92 7.60 -16.93
CA THR A 24 15.17 6.76 -18.11
C THR A 24 13.88 6.37 -18.84
N ASP A 25 12.72 6.75 -18.30
CA ASP A 25 11.38 6.34 -18.75
C ASP A 25 11.20 4.81 -18.87
N ILE A 26 11.84 4.05 -17.99
CA ILE A 26 11.80 2.60 -18.02
C ILE A 26 10.85 2.09 -16.94
N PHE A 27 9.89 1.23 -17.36
CA PHE A 27 9.05 0.42 -16.49
C PHE A 27 9.64 -0.98 -16.33
N ARG A 28 9.47 -1.54 -15.13
CA ARG A 28 9.74 -2.94 -14.82
C ARG A 28 8.53 -3.52 -14.12
N PHE A 29 8.16 -4.73 -14.50
CA PHE A 29 7.03 -5.47 -13.96
C PHE A 29 7.49 -6.78 -13.35
N GLU A 30 6.80 -7.18 -12.28
CA GLU A 30 6.97 -8.47 -11.64
C GLU A 30 5.58 -8.99 -11.23
N LEU A 31 5.18 -10.14 -11.74
CA LEU A 31 4.04 -10.91 -11.28
C LEU A 31 4.57 -12.12 -10.52
N ALA A 32 4.01 -12.41 -9.33
CA ALA A 32 4.51 -13.52 -8.55
C ALA A 32 3.42 -14.26 -7.77
N LYS A 33 3.65 -15.56 -7.54
CA LYS A 33 3.01 -16.34 -6.50
C LYS A 33 4.02 -16.49 -5.36
N GLU A 34 3.84 -15.75 -4.28
CA GLU A 34 4.78 -15.68 -3.17
C GLU A 34 4.33 -16.50 -1.95
N TRP A 35 3.03 -16.80 -1.84
CA TRP A 35 2.45 -17.67 -0.80
C TRP A 35 1.29 -18.49 -1.34
N GLU A 36 0.93 -19.53 -0.61
CA GLU A 36 -0.20 -20.41 -0.97
C GLU A 36 -1.55 -19.76 -0.56
N LYS A 37 -2.62 -20.13 -1.24
CA LYS A 37 -3.98 -19.64 -0.96
C LYS A 37 -4.39 -19.91 0.50
N GLU A 38 -3.98 -21.05 1.02
CA GLU A 38 -4.31 -21.56 2.34
C GLU A 38 -3.42 -21.02 3.45
N THR A 39 -2.42 -20.17 3.13
CA THR A 39 -1.53 -19.58 4.13
C THR A 39 -2.34 -18.91 5.25
N ASP A 40 -2.08 -19.31 6.47
CA ASP A 40 -2.72 -18.76 7.66
C ASP A 40 -1.91 -17.60 8.23
N PHE A 41 -2.28 -16.39 7.84
CA PHE A 41 -1.62 -15.17 8.33
C PHE A 41 -1.90 -14.87 9.80
N SER A 42 -2.84 -15.58 10.46
CA SER A 42 -3.06 -15.40 11.90
C SER A 42 -1.83 -15.79 12.73
N LEU A 43 -0.96 -16.60 12.15
CA LEU A 43 0.30 -17.07 12.77
C LEU A 43 1.47 -16.06 12.60
N TYR A 44 1.31 -15.01 11.78
CA TYR A 44 2.33 -14.00 11.59
C TYR A 44 2.33 -12.96 12.72
N PRO A 45 3.49 -12.53 13.24
CA PRO A 45 4.83 -13.05 13.01
C PRO A 45 5.28 -14.08 14.07
N SER A 46 4.41 -14.41 15.03
CA SER A 46 4.79 -15.17 16.24
C SER A 46 5.17 -16.62 15.95
N ALA A 47 4.44 -17.30 15.09
CA ALA A 47 4.71 -18.68 14.70
C ALA A 47 5.17 -18.81 13.24
N PHE A 48 5.01 -17.74 12.45
CA PHE A 48 5.41 -17.65 11.06
C PHE A 48 6.23 -16.38 10.84
N SER A 49 7.48 -16.54 10.50
CA SER A 49 8.28 -15.44 9.97
C SER A 49 7.91 -15.17 8.50
N GLU A 50 8.39 -14.06 7.95
CA GLU A 50 8.25 -13.79 6.51
C GLU A 50 8.75 -14.97 5.66
N ARG A 51 9.85 -15.64 6.08
CA ARG A 51 10.44 -16.77 5.36
C ARG A 51 9.53 -18.00 5.34
N ASP A 52 8.72 -18.20 6.36
CA ASP A 52 7.83 -19.35 6.47
C ASP A 52 6.56 -19.15 5.64
N ILE A 53 6.16 -17.89 5.44
CA ILE A 53 5.03 -17.53 4.59
C ILE A 53 5.41 -17.62 3.12
N LEU A 54 6.62 -17.15 2.78
CA LEU A 54 7.13 -17.22 1.42
C LEU A 54 7.43 -18.66 1.03
N ILE A 55 6.76 -19.13 0.01
CA ILE A 55 6.94 -20.51 -0.48
C ILE A 55 8.33 -20.70 -1.08
N GLN A 56 8.90 -21.91 -0.87
CA GLN A 56 10.21 -22.25 -1.42
C GLN A 56 10.26 -22.21 -2.95
N ASN A 57 9.12 -22.49 -3.59
CA ASN A 57 8.96 -22.47 -5.04
C ASN A 57 8.19 -21.22 -5.47
N THR A 58 8.66 -20.03 -5.09
CA THR A 58 8.11 -18.77 -5.58
C THR A 58 8.15 -18.75 -7.11
N VAL A 59 6.98 -18.63 -7.72
CA VAL A 59 6.88 -18.36 -9.16
C VAL A 59 6.96 -16.86 -9.34
N SER A 60 7.94 -16.39 -10.09
CA SER A 60 8.11 -14.97 -10.42
C SER A 60 8.31 -14.81 -11.91
N TYR A 61 7.58 -13.89 -12.50
CA TYR A 61 7.63 -13.53 -13.91
C TYR A 61 8.32 -12.17 -14.08
N ASN A 62 9.30 -12.12 -14.95
CA ASN A 62 9.99 -10.87 -15.28
C ASN A 62 9.14 -9.94 -16.17
N THR A 63 9.68 -8.78 -16.53
CA THR A 63 8.95 -7.76 -17.31
C THR A 63 8.41 -8.28 -18.64
N GLU A 64 9.18 -9.06 -19.38
CA GLU A 64 8.77 -9.58 -20.70
C GLU A 64 7.66 -10.62 -20.55
N GLU A 65 7.79 -11.51 -19.60
CA GLU A 65 6.79 -12.52 -19.27
C GLU A 65 5.50 -11.87 -18.74
N CYS A 66 5.60 -10.83 -17.90
CA CYS A 66 4.46 -10.06 -17.43
C CYS A 66 3.68 -9.42 -18.58
N VAL A 67 4.38 -8.78 -19.52
CA VAL A 67 3.75 -8.18 -20.71
C VAL A 67 3.01 -9.23 -21.52
N LYS A 68 3.60 -10.42 -21.69
CA LYS A 68 2.95 -11.52 -22.39
C LYS A 68 1.67 -11.98 -21.67
N ILE A 69 1.74 -12.23 -20.35
CA ILE A 69 0.59 -12.65 -19.54
C ILE A 69 -0.54 -11.61 -19.60
N ILE A 70 -0.21 -10.33 -19.49
CA ILE A 70 -1.17 -9.22 -19.52
C ILE A 70 -1.78 -9.06 -20.92
N SER A 71 -0.98 -9.26 -21.96
CA SER A 71 -1.46 -9.25 -23.35
C SER A 71 -2.43 -10.41 -23.64
N GLU A 72 -2.09 -11.62 -23.21
CA GLU A 72 -2.97 -12.79 -23.32
C GLU A 72 -4.29 -12.63 -22.55
N ALA A 73 -4.27 -11.85 -21.47
CA ALA A 73 -5.47 -11.48 -20.72
C ALA A 73 -6.25 -10.29 -21.37
N GLU A 74 -5.79 -9.75 -22.49
CA GLU A 74 -6.35 -8.56 -23.16
C GLU A 74 -6.44 -7.34 -22.24
N MET A 75 -5.40 -7.10 -21.44
CA MET A 75 -5.35 -6.00 -20.46
C MET A 75 -4.27 -4.96 -20.78
N MET A 76 -3.69 -4.97 -21.98
CA MET A 76 -2.62 -4.05 -22.35
C MET A 76 -3.06 -2.59 -22.32
N GLU A 77 -4.28 -2.29 -22.76
CA GLU A 77 -4.82 -0.93 -22.69
C GLU A 77 -4.92 -0.44 -21.25
N TYR A 78 -5.45 -1.27 -20.36
CA TYR A 78 -5.52 -0.96 -18.94
C TYR A 78 -4.13 -0.76 -18.29
N LEU A 79 -3.17 -1.61 -18.62
CA LEU A 79 -1.79 -1.44 -18.17
C LEU A 79 -1.22 -0.09 -18.64
N GLN A 80 -1.44 0.27 -19.91
CA GLN A 80 -0.98 1.54 -20.46
C GLN A 80 -1.60 2.76 -19.76
N GLU A 81 -2.90 2.71 -19.44
CA GLU A 81 -3.56 3.76 -18.66
C GLU A 81 -2.88 3.94 -17.28
N ILE A 82 -2.63 2.85 -16.56
CA ILE A 82 -1.96 2.91 -15.25
C ILE A 82 -0.52 3.40 -15.39
N MET A 83 0.22 2.96 -16.39
CA MET A 83 1.56 3.48 -16.70
C MET A 83 1.54 4.99 -16.96
N GLN A 84 0.54 5.51 -17.66
CA GLN A 84 0.38 6.95 -17.89
C GLN A 84 0.16 7.72 -16.59
N LEU A 85 -0.67 7.21 -15.67
CA LEU A 85 -0.88 7.82 -14.36
C LEU A 85 0.42 7.86 -13.54
N ILE A 86 1.16 6.74 -13.50
CA ILE A 86 2.46 6.64 -12.82
C ILE A 86 3.47 7.62 -13.43
N ARG A 87 3.56 7.68 -14.77
CA ARG A 87 4.45 8.59 -15.50
C ARG A 87 4.11 10.05 -15.24
N LYS A 88 2.84 10.42 -15.36
CA LYS A 88 2.35 11.79 -15.13
C LYS A 88 2.64 12.26 -13.69
N GLY A 89 2.46 11.40 -12.72
CA GLY A 89 2.73 11.69 -11.31
C GLY A 89 4.20 11.58 -10.93
N LYS A 90 5.06 10.98 -11.76
CA LYS A 90 6.46 10.64 -11.50
C LYS A 90 6.62 9.73 -10.26
N HIS A 91 5.73 8.78 -10.10
CA HIS A 91 5.82 7.79 -9.03
C HIS A 91 6.98 6.83 -9.26
N SER A 92 7.62 6.38 -8.20
CA SER A 92 8.71 5.39 -8.29
C SER A 92 8.20 3.96 -8.40
N GLY A 93 6.99 3.68 -7.94
CA GLY A 93 6.42 2.35 -8.06
C GLY A 93 5.05 2.17 -7.42
N MET A 94 4.52 0.99 -7.64
CA MET A 94 3.29 0.49 -7.06
C MET A 94 3.42 -1.02 -6.84
N GLU A 95 2.92 -1.50 -5.72
CA GLU A 95 2.90 -2.92 -5.38
C GLU A 95 1.48 -3.33 -4.99
N MET A 96 0.97 -4.36 -5.63
CA MET A 96 -0.34 -4.93 -5.38
C MET A 96 -0.18 -6.31 -4.74
N TYR A 97 -0.95 -6.57 -3.69
CA TYR A 97 -0.95 -7.83 -2.94
C TYR A 97 -2.38 -8.33 -2.77
N TYR A 98 -2.60 -9.60 -3.04
CA TYR A 98 -3.93 -10.21 -3.01
C TYR A 98 -4.00 -11.41 -2.08
N ASN A 99 -4.74 -11.27 -0.98
CA ASN A 99 -5.12 -12.41 -0.14
C ASN A 99 -6.42 -13.01 -0.68
N LYS A 100 -6.30 -14.10 -1.45
CA LYS A 100 -7.44 -14.76 -2.10
C LYS A 100 -8.42 -15.36 -1.08
N LYS A 101 -7.92 -15.91 0.02
CA LYS A 101 -8.75 -16.54 1.08
C LYS A 101 -9.68 -15.52 1.72
N LYS A 102 -9.17 -14.35 2.06
CA LYS A 102 -9.91 -13.24 2.70
C LYS A 102 -10.44 -12.23 1.69
N LYS A 103 -10.14 -12.38 0.40
CA LYS A 103 -10.48 -11.42 -0.67
C LYS A 103 -9.98 -10.00 -0.39
N ILE A 104 -8.87 -9.87 0.35
CA ILE A 104 -8.27 -8.58 0.66
C ILE A 104 -7.36 -8.16 -0.48
N LYS A 105 -7.63 -6.97 -1.02
CA LYS A 105 -6.82 -6.32 -2.03
C LYS A 105 -6.04 -5.19 -1.36
N PHE A 106 -4.71 -5.27 -1.38
CA PHE A 106 -3.84 -4.26 -0.79
C PHE A 106 -2.94 -3.67 -1.86
N VAL A 107 -2.84 -2.36 -1.91
CA VAL A 107 -1.95 -1.66 -2.85
C VAL A 107 -1.10 -0.65 -2.11
N LEU A 108 0.18 -0.68 -2.36
CA LEU A 108 1.15 0.29 -1.89
C LEU A 108 1.62 1.16 -3.05
N TYR A 109 1.65 2.46 -2.85
CA TYR A 109 2.08 3.45 -3.82
C TYR A 109 3.29 4.21 -3.29
N GLU A 110 4.38 4.20 -4.02
CA GLU A 110 5.58 4.98 -3.72
C GLU A 110 5.70 6.13 -4.73
N HIS A 111 5.60 7.37 -4.24
CA HIS A 111 5.84 8.51 -5.12
C HIS A 111 7.31 8.88 -5.19
N SER A 112 8.01 8.92 -4.08
CA SER A 112 9.40 9.35 -4.03
C SER A 112 10.22 8.44 -3.13
N THR A 113 11.30 7.91 -3.65
CA THR A 113 12.29 7.13 -2.90
C THR A 113 13.48 7.99 -2.46
N LYS A 114 13.30 9.29 -2.31
CA LYS A 114 14.39 10.17 -1.91
C LYS A 114 14.92 9.73 -0.55
N ARG A 115 15.81 8.76 -0.61
CA ARG A 115 16.70 8.37 0.48
C ARG A 115 17.53 9.60 0.83
N GLY A 116 17.16 10.37 1.70
CA GLY A 116 18.10 11.43 1.89
C GLY A 116 18.55 11.49 3.27
N MET A 117 17.77 11.00 4.10
CA MET A 117 17.89 11.71 5.33
C MET A 117 17.88 10.86 6.59
N MET A 118 17.61 9.55 6.46
CA MET A 118 17.61 8.66 7.63
C MET A 118 18.35 7.37 7.33
N ASN A 119 19.65 7.41 7.32
CA ASN A 119 20.52 6.25 7.10
C ASN A 119 20.35 5.09 8.11
N LYS A 120 19.48 5.23 9.08
CA LYS A 120 19.29 4.27 10.18
C LYS A 120 17.90 3.65 10.25
N SER A 121 16.92 4.13 9.48
CA SER A 121 15.59 3.56 9.45
C SER A 121 15.43 2.63 8.24
N GLN A 122 14.74 1.51 8.44
CA GLN A 122 14.32 0.63 7.33
C GLN A 122 13.28 1.32 6.45
N ALA A 123 12.41 2.16 7.03
CA ALA A 123 11.43 2.94 6.31
C ALA A 123 12.10 4.09 5.55
N THR A 124 11.80 4.19 4.26
CA THR A 124 12.30 5.27 3.38
C THR A 124 11.19 6.20 2.92
N VAL A 125 9.94 5.84 3.12
CA VAL A 125 8.74 6.57 2.74
C VAL A 125 7.73 6.56 3.87
N CYS A 126 6.90 7.60 3.95
CA CYS A 126 5.87 7.75 4.98
C CYS A 126 4.55 8.19 4.36
N GLY A 127 3.46 7.64 4.86
CA GLY A 127 2.12 7.97 4.39
C GLY A 127 1.02 7.41 5.27
N GLY A 128 -0.15 7.20 4.68
CA GLY A 128 -1.30 6.63 5.36
C GLY A 128 -1.80 5.36 4.67
N ILE A 129 -2.55 4.57 5.41
CA ILE A 129 -3.33 3.45 4.88
C ILE A 129 -4.81 3.81 4.92
N ARG A 130 -5.50 3.73 3.77
CA ARG A 130 -6.91 4.05 3.58
C ARG A 130 -7.69 2.81 3.19
N ARG A 131 -8.87 2.62 3.79
CA ARG A 131 -9.78 1.56 3.39
C ARG A 131 -10.81 2.07 2.38
N HIS A 132 -11.00 1.30 1.33
CA HIS A 132 -12.09 1.44 0.36
C HIS A 132 -13.08 0.27 0.46
N PRO A 133 -14.33 0.46 0.07
CA PRO A 133 -15.28 -0.64 -0.09
C PRO A 133 -14.74 -1.70 -1.05
N GLN A 134 -15.06 -2.97 -0.78
CA GLN A 134 -14.56 -4.09 -1.56
C GLN A 134 -14.99 -4.05 -3.04
N ASN A 135 -16.15 -3.47 -3.31
CA ASN A 135 -16.75 -3.36 -4.64
C ASN A 135 -16.37 -2.08 -5.42
N LEU A 136 -15.55 -1.19 -4.83
CA LEU A 136 -15.09 -0.01 -5.56
C LEU A 136 -14.21 -0.42 -6.74
N ILE A 137 -14.37 0.28 -7.86
CA ILE A 137 -13.62 0.01 -9.10
C ILE A 137 -12.12 0.16 -8.85
N GLU A 138 -11.32 -0.84 -9.25
CA GLU A 138 -9.87 -0.86 -9.03
C GLU A 138 -9.19 0.43 -9.52
N LYS A 139 -9.55 0.90 -10.73
CA LYS A 139 -8.96 2.12 -11.30
C LYS A 139 -9.14 3.34 -10.40
N GLU A 140 -10.30 3.52 -9.81
CA GLU A 140 -10.58 4.64 -8.88
C GLU A 140 -9.70 4.55 -7.63
N VAL A 141 -9.51 3.33 -7.10
CA VAL A 141 -8.63 3.08 -5.95
C VAL A 141 -7.17 3.38 -6.30
N LEU A 142 -6.73 2.97 -7.51
CA LEU A 142 -5.37 3.22 -7.98
C LEU A 142 -5.11 4.72 -8.20
N GLU A 143 -6.05 5.44 -8.78
CA GLU A 143 -5.95 6.90 -8.98
C GLU A 143 -5.91 7.65 -7.65
N ASP A 144 -6.77 7.28 -6.69
CA ASP A 144 -6.76 7.88 -5.34
C ASP A 144 -5.42 7.64 -4.64
N GLY A 145 -4.94 6.41 -4.62
CA GLY A 145 -3.68 6.05 -3.99
C GLY A 145 -2.46 6.75 -4.61
N LEU A 146 -2.39 6.82 -5.93
CA LEU A 146 -1.34 7.55 -6.64
C LEU A 146 -1.36 9.05 -6.29
N ASN A 147 -2.52 9.70 -6.38
CA ASN A 147 -2.65 11.12 -6.03
C ASN A 147 -2.25 11.40 -4.58
N LEU A 148 -2.69 10.55 -3.65
CA LEU A 148 -2.38 10.72 -2.24
C LEU A 148 -0.90 10.47 -1.91
N SER A 149 -0.25 9.48 -2.52
CA SER A 149 1.18 9.23 -2.33
C SER A 149 2.04 10.41 -2.80
N ARG A 150 1.63 11.06 -3.90
CA ARG A 150 2.25 12.31 -4.38
C ARG A 150 2.04 13.45 -3.39
N ALA A 151 0.81 13.65 -2.92
CA ALA A 151 0.49 14.67 -1.92
C ALA A 151 1.30 14.46 -0.63
N MET A 152 1.53 13.20 -0.21
CA MET A 152 2.37 12.88 0.94
C MET A 152 3.82 13.30 0.75
N SER A 153 4.40 13.18 -0.44
CA SER A 153 5.75 13.72 -0.68
C SER A 153 5.83 15.22 -0.46
N PHE A 154 4.86 15.97 -0.97
CA PHE A 154 4.82 17.44 -0.75
C PHE A 154 4.58 17.79 0.72
N LYS A 155 3.69 17.07 1.39
CA LYS A 155 3.40 17.25 2.82
C LYS A 155 4.64 16.97 3.67
N ASN A 156 5.32 15.86 3.42
CA ASN A 156 6.55 15.51 4.14
C ASN A 156 7.65 16.54 3.92
N TYR A 157 7.81 17.00 2.68
CA TYR A 157 8.78 18.05 2.35
C TYR A 157 8.46 19.37 3.06
N ALA A 158 7.21 19.83 3.00
CA ALA A 158 6.77 21.07 3.63
C ALA A 158 6.90 21.03 5.16
N ALA A 159 6.73 19.87 5.77
CA ALA A 159 6.89 19.66 7.20
C ALA A 159 8.34 19.36 7.64
N GLY A 160 9.31 19.36 6.71
CA GLY A 160 10.71 19.01 7.01
C GLY A 160 10.90 17.55 7.43
N ILE A 161 9.93 16.67 7.12
CA ILE A 161 10.00 15.24 7.45
C ILE A 161 10.90 14.53 6.42
N PRO A 162 11.94 13.81 6.87
CA PRO A 162 12.96 13.24 5.97
C PRO A 162 12.54 11.93 5.31
N PHE A 163 11.29 11.82 4.85
CA PHE A 163 10.74 10.66 4.14
C PHE A 163 10.22 11.06 2.77
N GLY A 164 10.32 10.16 1.80
CA GLY A 164 9.51 10.23 0.60
C GLY A 164 8.03 10.01 0.93
N GLY A 165 7.15 10.27 -0.04
CA GLY A 165 5.70 10.03 0.13
C GLY A 165 5.29 8.63 -0.32
N CYS A 166 4.50 7.96 0.50
CA CYS A 166 3.77 6.76 0.12
C CYS A 166 2.28 6.88 0.46
N LYS A 167 1.53 5.94 -0.02
CA LYS A 167 0.15 5.66 0.38
C LYS A 167 -0.08 4.17 0.30
N ALA A 168 -0.93 3.65 1.17
CA ALA A 168 -1.49 2.33 1.02
C ALA A 168 -3.02 2.43 0.89
N THR A 169 -3.61 1.56 0.10
CA THR A 169 -5.06 1.36 0.05
C THR A 169 -5.36 -0.10 0.31
N VAL A 170 -6.45 -0.35 1.01
CA VAL A 170 -6.96 -1.70 1.25
C VAL A 170 -8.44 -1.75 0.91
N GLN A 171 -8.83 -2.73 0.10
CA GLN A 171 -10.23 -3.05 -0.14
C GLN A 171 -10.56 -4.32 0.63
N MET A 172 -11.46 -4.19 1.59
CA MET A 172 -11.91 -5.28 2.46
C MET A 172 -13.25 -4.89 3.12
N GLU A 173 -13.96 -5.87 3.64
CA GLU A 173 -15.15 -5.63 4.45
C GLU A 173 -14.80 -5.01 5.81
N GLY A 174 -15.70 -4.18 6.34
CA GLY A 174 -15.41 -3.40 7.54
C GLY A 174 -15.33 -4.21 8.84
N ASN A 175 -16.04 -5.31 8.89
CA ASN A 175 -16.11 -6.21 10.05
C ASN A 175 -14.88 -7.13 10.18
N GLU A 176 -14.10 -7.28 9.10
CA GLU A 176 -12.89 -8.12 9.08
C GLU A 176 -11.66 -7.45 9.73
N LEU A 177 -11.76 -6.15 10.04
CA LEU A 177 -10.62 -5.37 10.53
C LEU A 177 -10.01 -5.90 11.84
N TYR A 178 -10.81 -6.58 12.67
CA TYR A 178 -10.38 -7.13 13.96
C TYR A 178 -10.06 -8.62 13.92
N ASP A 179 -10.20 -9.24 12.76
CA ASP A 179 -9.82 -10.62 12.56
C ASP A 179 -8.30 -10.78 12.56
N ARG A 180 -7.79 -11.72 13.36
CA ARG A 180 -6.34 -11.93 13.56
C ARG A 180 -5.62 -12.27 12.26
N GLU A 181 -6.26 -13.02 11.36
CA GLU A 181 -5.69 -13.35 10.06
C GLU A 181 -5.58 -12.12 9.15
N THR A 182 -6.59 -11.25 9.19
CA THR A 182 -6.56 -9.96 8.48
C THR A 182 -5.46 -9.05 9.03
N LEU A 183 -5.34 -8.92 10.34
CA LEU A 183 -4.27 -8.15 10.98
C LEU A 183 -2.89 -8.70 10.62
N GLY A 184 -2.73 -10.02 10.66
CA GLY A 184 -1.48 -10.69 10.28
C GLY A 184 -1.10 -10.44 8.83
N PHE A 185 -2.05 -10.53 7.90
CA PHE A 185 -1.81 -10.20 6.49
C PHE A 185 -1.42 -8.73 6.29
N LEU A 186 -2.14 -7.80 6.91
CA LEU A 186 -1.80 -6.37 6.84
C LEU A 186 -0.39 -6.11 7.38
N GLY A 187 -0.06 -6.68 8.54
CA GLY A 187 1.27 -6.57 9.13
C GLY A 187 2.37 -7.14 8.23
N PHE A 188 2.16 -8.33 7.69
CA PHE A 188 3.07 -8.97 6.75
C PHE A 188 3.37 -8.10 5.52
N VAL A 189 2.34 -7.52 4.90
CA VAL A 189 2.53 -6.66 3.72
C VAL A 189 3.20 -5.34 4.10
N ILE A 190 2.83 -4.75 5.25
CA ILE A 190 3.44 -3.50 5.75
C ILE A 190 4.93 -3.72 6.07
N ASP A 191 5.30 -4.82 6.73
CA ASP A 191 6.69 -5.11 7.11
C ASP A 191 7.59 -5.37 5.89
N ARG A 192 7.06 -5.96 4.83
CA ARG A 192 7.78 -6.13 3.56
C ARG A 192 7.98 -4.82 2.82
N SER A 193 7.14 -3.85 3.07
CA SER A 193 7.26 -2.53 2.48
C SER A 193 8.33 -1.70 3.21
N ARG A 194 8.79 -0.66 2.56
CA ARG A 194 9.65 0.34 3.21
C ARG A 194 8.85 1.54 3.70
N CYS A 195 7.55 1.33 3.90
CA CYS A 195 6.61 2.36 4.28
C CYS A 195 6.38 2.38 5.78
N LEU A 196 6.50 3.56 6.35
CA LEU A 196 5.90 3.88 7.63
C LEU A 196 4.48 4.37 7.34
N VAL A 197 3.47 3.64 7.78
CA VAL A 197 2.06 3.97 7.53
C VAL A 197 1.32 4.37 8.80
N ALA A 198 0.24 5.12 8.64
CA ALA A 198 -0.69 5.44 9.73
C ALA A 198 -2.13 5.24 9.24
N PRO A 199 -3.07 4.80 10.11
CA PRO A 199 -4.47 4.74 9.75
C PRO A 199 -4.96 6.10 9.22
N ASP A 200 -5.69 6.07 8.11
CA ASP A 200 -6.29 7.22 7.45
C ASP A 200 -7.80 6.98 7.28
N MET A 201 -8.42 7.55 6.29
CA MET A 201 -9.87 7.49 6.09
C MET A 201 -10.40 6.05 6.06
N ASN A 202 -11.51 5.83 6.76
CA ASN A 202 -12.20 4.56 6.92
C ASN A 202 -11.42 3.47 7.68
N LEU A 203 -10.34 3.85 8.36
CA LEU A 203 -9.60 2.98 9.28
C LEU A 203 -9.50 3.67 10.64
N PRO A 204 -9.91 3.01 11.74
CA PRO A 204 -9.78 3.58 13.08
C PRO A 204 -8.30 3.67 13.49
N ALA A 205 -7.94 4.70 14.25
CA ALA A 205 -6.58 4.86 14.78
C ALA A 205 -6.16 3.64 15.64
N MET A 206 -7.12 3.00 16.28
CA MET A 206 -6.91 1.76 17.07
C MET A 206 -6.27 0.62 16.24
N LEU A 207 -6.36 0.61 14.90
CA LEU A 207 -5.65 -0.38 14.08
C LEU A 207 -4.15 -0.39 14.35
N ALA A 208 -3.54 0.79 14.48
CA ALA A 208 -2.11 0.87 14.78
C ALA A 208 -1.77 0.36 16.19
N ASP A 209 -2.66 0.58 17.15
CA ASP A 209 -2.50 0.05 18.51
C ASP A 209 -2.61 -1.47 18.52
N LEU A 210 -3.61 -2.04 17.83
CA LEU A 210 -3.80 -3.49 17.70
C LEU A 210 -2.58 -4.17 17.07
N LEU A 211 -2.12 -3.66 15.93
CA LEU A 211 -0.95 -4.22 15.23
C LEU A 211 0.30 -4.22 16.12
N LYS A 212 0.45 -3.21 16.96
CA LYS A 212 1.57 -3.11 17.90
C LYS A 212 1.39 -3.98 19.14
N GLU A 213 0.20 -4.00 19.74
CA GLU A 213 -0.10 -4.79 20.95
C GLU A 213 -0.03 -6.28 20.67
N GLU A 214 -0.52 -6.72 19.52
CA GLU A 214 -0.39 -8.08 19.04
C GLU A 214 1.01 -8.40 18.49
N GLN A 215 1.95 -7.47 18.61
CA GLN A 215 3.34 -7.59 18.15
C GLN A 215 3.46 -7.97 16.66
N ILE A 216 2.50 -7.54 15.84
CA ILE A 216 2.44 -7.89 14.42
C ILE A 216 3.41 -7.03 13.62
N THR A 217 3.32 -5.70 13.75
CA THR A 217 4.24 -4.77 13.10
C THR A 217 4.42 -3.47 13.89
N MET A 218 5.61 -2.92 13.81
CA MET A 218 5.94 -1.59 14.36
C MET A 218 5.90 -0.49 13.29
N GLN A 219 5.63 -0.82 12.04
CA GLN A 219 5.62 0.13 10.93
C GLN A 219 4.26 0.79 10.71
N CYS A 220 3.23 0.42 11.48
CA CYS A 220 1.96 1.13 11.55
C CYS A 220 1.93 2.00 12.81
N VAL A 221 1.83 3.33 12.64
CA VAL A 221 1.97 4.32 13.71
C VAL A 221 0.74 5.21 13.84
N GLY A 222 0.67 6.05 14.88
CA GLY A 222 -0.42 7.03 15.03
C GLY A 222 -1.70 6.44 15.62
N GLY A 223 -1.60 5.45 16.50
CA GLY A 223 -2.70 4.89 17.28
C GLY A 223 -3.28 5.85 18.31
N GLU A 224 -4.41 5.51 18.90
CA GLU A 224 -5.05 6.29 19.98
C GLU A 224 -4.20 6.34 21.24
N LYS A 225 -3.47 5.25 21.53
CA LYS A 225 -2.52 5.15 22.66
C LYS A 225 -1.16 5.78 22.37
N ALA A 226 -0.94 6.28 21.16
CA ALA A 226 0.28 6.99 20.82
C ALA A 226 0.40 8.29 21.62
N LYS A 227 1.63 8.75 21.90
CA LYS A 227 1.89 9.96 22.71
C LYS A 227 1.15 11.20 22.21
N ILE A 228 0.95 11.34 20.90
CA ILE A 228 0.18 12.41 20.27
C ILE A 228 -1.32 12.08 20.12
N GLY A 229 -1.73 10.85 20.42
CA GLY A 229 -3.10 10.39 20.24
C GLY A 229 -3.53 10.29 18.77
N SER A 230 -4.84 10.26 18.55
CA SER A 230 -5.42 10.24 17.21
C SER A 230 -5.10 11.51 16.41
N THR A 231 -4.72 11.35 15.15
CA THR A 231 -4.42 12.46 14.22
C THR A 231 -5.67 13.24 13.78
N GLY A 232 -6.88 12.76 14.09
CA GLY A 232 -8.14 13.39 13.68
C GLY A 232 -8.32 14.81 14.22
N LYS A 233 -8.08 15.02 15.52
CA LYS A 233 -8.23 16.34 16.15
C LYS A 233 -7.29 17.42 15.55
N PRO A 234 -5.96 17.19 15.47
CA PRO A 234 -5.06 18.17 14.86
C PRO A 234 -5.37 18.39 13.37
N THR A 235 -5.80 17.37 12.63
CA THR A 235 -6.23 17.52 11.23
C THR A 235 -7.46 18.42 11.12
N ALA A 236 -8.50 18.19 11.92
CA ALA A 236 -9.71 18.99 11.94
C ALA A 236 -9.41 20.45 12.32
N TYR A 237 -8.51 20.67 13.28
CA TYR A 237 -8.09 22.01 13.66
C TYR A 237 -7.33 22.72 12.54
N GLY A 238 -6.43 22.02 11.82
CA GLY A 238 -5.75 22.57 10.66
C GLY A 238 -6.72 22.96 9.53
N VAL A 239 -7.74 22.12 9.26
CA VAL A 239 -8.79 22.45 8.30
C VAL A 239 -9.58 23.69 8.74
N TYR A 240 -9.97 23.76 10.02
CA TYR A 240 -10.66 24.92 10.59
C TYR A 240 -9.85 26.23 10.41
N LEU A 241 -8.57 26.20 10.72
CA LEU A 241 -7.70 27.37 10.52
C LEU A 241 -7.61 27.78 9.05
N SER A 242 -7.48 26.81 8.14
CA SER A 242 -7.43 27.07 6.70
C SER A 242 -8.76 27.67 6.17
N MET A 243 -9.90 27.17 6.66
CA MET A 243 -11.21 27.73 6.32
C MET A 243 -11.36 29.16 6.86
N LYS A 244 -10.92 29.40 8.09
CA LYS A 244 -10.95 30.72 8.70
C LYS A 244 -10.13 31.71 7.89
N GLU A 245 -8.92 31.34 7.49
CA GLU A 245 -8.06 32.22 6.68
C GLU A 245 -8.66 32.53 5.32
N ALA A 246 -9.24 31.51 4.65
CA ALA A 246 -9.88 31.68 3.35
C ALA A 246 -11.11 32.62 3.35
N VAL A 247 -11.74 32.82 4.51
CA VAL A 247 -12.88 33.76 4.66
C VAL A 247 -12.40 35.22 4.83
N TYR A 248 -11.17 35.44 5.31
CA TYR A 248 -10.60 36.76 5.53
C TYR A 248 -9.86 37.34 4.31
N HIS A 249 -9.66 36.50 3.27
CA HIS A 249 -9.06 36.86 2.00
C HIS A 249 -10.02 36.71 0.84
#